data_6d1b4cedb552208640249ca2b7f73987
#
_entry.id   6d1b4cedb552208640249ca2b7f73987
#
_cell.length_a   1.000
_cell.length_b   1.000
_cell.length_c   1.000
_cell.angle_alpha   90.00
_cell.angle_beta   90.00
_cell.angle_gamma   90.00
#
_symmetry.space_group_name_H-M   'P 1'
#
loop_
_entity.id
_entity.type
_entity.pdbx_description
1 polymer ?
#
loop_
_entity_poly.entity_id
_entity_poly.type
_entity_poly.pdbx_seq_one_letter_code
_entity_poly.pdbx_strand_id
1 'polypeptide(L)' 'MKFTLDTTLSDKLDVTSPDDAVGVPFAEAVFAAAGVVSIYGVNDFVTVRRQPGFDWAPIVAVVVAAAAAHL' A
#
# COMPACT_ATOMS: atom_id res chain seq x y z
N MET A 1 -4.59 -8.54 0.74
CA MET A 1 -4.96 -8.26 2.15
C MET A 1 -5.52 -6.86 2.24
N LYS A 2 -6.57 -6.69 3.00
CA LYS A 2 -7.26 -5.41 3.19
C LYS A 2 -6.86 -4.79 4.52
N PHE A 3 -6.55 -3.51 4.49
CA PHE A 3 -6.22 -2.73 5.70
C PHE A 3 -7.25 -1.65 5.89
N THR A 4 -7.70 -1.46 7.12
CA THR A 4 -8.56 -0.35 7.49
C THR A 4 -7.71 0.75 8.10
N LEU A 5 -7.88 1.98 7.62
CA LEU A 5 -7.08 3.13 8.04
C LEU A 5 -7.81 3.93 9.12
N ASP A 6 -7.06 4.72 9.88
CA ASP A 6 -7.63 5.67 10.84
C ASP A 6 -8.03 6.99 10.18
N THR A 7 -7.82 7.12 8.89
CA THR A 7 -8.12 8.33 8.14
C THR A 7 -8.79 7.97 6.83
N THR A 8 -9.47 8.93 6.22
CA THR A 8 -10.10 8.74 4.91
C THR A 8 -9.16 9.26 3.84
N LEU A 9 -8.95 8.46 2.79
CA LEU A 9 -8.15 8.88 1.65
C LEU A 9 -8.85 10.02 0.92
N SER A 10 -8.08 11.05 0.54
CA SER A 10 -8.63 12.18 -0.21
C SER A 10 -9.01 11.78 -1.63
N ASP A 11 -8.26 10.85 -2.21
CA ASP A 11 -8.50 10.33 -3.55
C ASP A 11 -8.35 8.82 -3.56
N LYS A 12 -9.02 8.19 -4.53
CA LYS A 12 -8.88 6.76 -4.78
C LYS A 12 -7.43 6.45 -5.20
N LEU A 13 -6.87 5.39 -4.61
CA LEU A 13 -5.58 4.85 -5.02
C LEU A 13 -5.80 3.64 -5.92
N ASP A 14 -5.14 3.63 -7.06
CA ASP A 14 -5.16 2.48 -7.97
C ASP A 14 -3.78 2.39 -8.61
N VAL A 15 -2.90 1.66 -7.95
CA VAL A 15 -1.49 1.56 -8.33
C VAL A 15 -1.19 0.10 -8.66
N THR A 16 -0.90 -0.17 -9.92
CA THR A 16 -0.69 -1.53 -10.41
C THR A 16 0.79 -1.86 -10.69
N SER A 17 1.67 -0.87 -10.53
CA SER A 17 3.11 -1.06 -10.73
C SER A 17 3.87 0.01 -9.94
N PRO A 18 5.18 -0.20 -9.67
CA PRO A 18 6.00 0.83 -9.04
C PRO A 18 6.03 2.14 -9.82
N ASP A 19 5.94 2.09 -11.13
CA ASP A 19 5.92 3.30 -11.97
C ASP A 19 4.68 4.16 -11.71
N ASP A 20 3.54 3.52 -11.43
CA ASP A 20 2.31 4.22 -11.09
C ASP A 20 2.36 4.84 -9.70
N ALA A 21 3.29 4.39 -8.86
CA ALA A 21 3.45 4.89 -7.49
C ALA A 21 4.20 6.22 -7.43
N VAL A 22 4.88 6.60 -8.49
CA VAL A 22 5.68 7.84 -8.52
C VAL A 22 4.77 9.05 -8.25
N GLY A 23 5.15 9.85 -7.27
CA GLY A 23 4.36 11.01 -6.87
C GLY A 23 3.32 10.72 -5.79
N VAL A 24 3.17 9.46 -5.37
CA VAL A 24 2.29 9.06 -4.28
C VAL A 24 3.15 8.50 -3.14
N PRO A 25 3.53 9.31 -2.14
CA PRO A 25 4.48 8.87 -1.11
C PRO A 25 4.10 7.59 -0.39
N PHE A 26 2.83 7.42 -0.05
CA PHE A 26 2.35 6.20 0.59
C PHE A 26 2.60 4.98 -0.30
N ALA A 27 2.22 5.06 -1.57
CA ALA A 27 2.39 3.95 -2.50
C ALA A 27 3.87 3.65 -2.75
N GLU A 28 4.71 4.66 -2.89
CA GLU A 28 6.16 4.48 -3.03
C GLU A 28 6.73 3.73 -1.83
N ALA A 29 6.32 4.11 -0.63
CA ALA A 29 6.78 3.45 0.59
C ALA A 29 6.34 2.00 0.67
N VAL A 30 5.10 1.70 0.27
CA VAL A 30 4.57 0.33 0.28
C VAL A 30 5.27 -0.53 -0.76
N PHE A 31 5.54 0.00 -1.95
CA PHE A 31 6.27 -0.74 -2.99
C PHE A 31 7.74 -0.99 -2.64
N ALA A 32 8.28 -0.32 -1.61
CA ALA A 32 9.60 -0.64 -1.08
C ALA A 32 9.64 -2.04 -0.46
N ALA A 33 8.49 -2.58 -0.03
CA ALA A 33 8.43 -3.96 0.44
C ALA A 33 8.54 -4.92 -0.74
N ALA A 34 9.38 -5.95 -0.60
CA ALA A 34 9.52 -6.97 -1.63
C ALA A 34 8.21 -7.76 -1.78
N GLY A 35 7.83 -8.01 -3.02
CA GLY A 35 6.67 -8.85 -3.32
C GLY A 35 5.35 -8.12 -3.48
N VAL A 36 5.29 -6.83 -3.27
CA VAL A 36 4.07 -6.05 -3.49
C VAL A 36 3.82 -5.92 -5.00
N VAL A 37 2.63 -6.29 -5.44
CA VAL A 37 2.23 -6.25 -6.86
C VAL A 37 1.37 -5.04 -7.15
N SER A 38 0.38 -4.76 -6.30
CA SER A 38 -0.53 -3.65 -6.53
C SER A 38 -1.13 -3.15 -5.22
N ILE A 39 -1.61 -1.90 -5.26
CA ILE A 39 -2.28 -1.24 -4.16
C ILE A 39 -3.57 -0.64 -4.70
N TYR A 40 -4.67 -0.90 -4.02
CA TYR A 40 -5.96 -0.28 -4.31
C TYR A 40 -6.51 0.30 -3.02
N GLY A 41 -6.83 1.59 -3.01
CA GLY A 41 -7.36 2.27 -1.84
C GLY A 41 -8.56 3.14 -2.16
N VAL A 42 -9.57 3.07 -1.31
CA VAL A 42 -10.77 3.90 -1.41
C VAL A 42 -11.34 4.12 -0.01
N ASN A 43 -11.84 5.32 0.26
CA ASN A 43 -12.36 5.72 1.57
C ASN A 43 -11.30 5.50 2.66
N ASP A 44 -11.55 4.58 3.60
CA ASP A 44 -10.62 4.24 4.68
C ASP A 44 -10.03 2.84 4.54
N PHE A 45 -10.08 2.26 3.33
CA PHE A 45 -9.53 0.93 3.06
C PHE A 45 -8.36 1.01 2.12
N VAL A 46 -7.39 0.12 2.33
CA VAL A 46 -6.31 -0.13 1.36
C VAL A 46 -6.20 -1.63 1.18
N THR A 47 -6.24 -2.10 -0.06
CA THR A 47 -6.01 -3.50 -0.40
C THR A 47 -4.67 -3.63 -1.08
N VAL A 48 -3.82 -4.52 -0.55
CA VAL A 48 -2.50 -4.79 -1.08
C VAL A 48 -2.46 -6.21 -1.61
N ARG A 49 -1.93 -6.39 -2.81
CA ARG A 49 -1.72 -7.70 -3.42
C ARG A 49 -0.23 -8.00 -3.43
N ARG A 50 0.10 -9.27 -3.17
CA ARG A 50 1.48 -9.74 -3.18
C ARG A 50 1.70 -10.79 -4.24
N GLN A 51 2.97 -10.98 -4.61
CA GLN A 51 3.36 -12.09 -5.45
C GLN A 51 3.35 -13.40 -4.63
N PRO A 52 3.00 -14.53 -5.25
CA PRO A 52 3.10 -15.82 -4.57
C PRO A 52 4.52 -16.07 -4.04
N GLY A 53 4.62 -16.68 -2.86
CA GLY A 53 5.89 -17.01 -2.25
C GLY A 53 6.46 -15.97 -1.30
N PHE A 54 5.87 -14.79 -1.22
CA PHE A 54 6.28 -13.76 -0.26
C PHE A 54 5.38 -13.80 0.97
N ASP A 55 5.97 -13.58 2.16
CA ASP A 55 5.22 -13.54 3.40
C ASP A 55 4.54 -12.20 3.60
N TRP A 56 3.37 -12.21 4.24
CA TRP A 56 2.65 -10.99 4.58
C TRP A 56 3.29 -10.20 5.71
N ALA A 57 3.99 -10.84 6.65
CA ALA A 57 4.49 -10.16 7.84
C ALA A 57 5.37 -8.94 7.52
N PRO A 58 6.39 -9.03 6.64
CA PRO A 58 7.17 -7.85 6.27
C PRO A 58 6.34 -6.80 5.55
N ILE A 59 5.41 -7.24 4.70
CA ILE A 59 4.54 -6.33 3.93
C ILE A 59 3.63 -5.55 4.87
N VAL A 60 3.01 -6.23 5.83
CA VAL A 60 2.15 -5.59 6.84
C VAL A 60 2.92 -4.52 7.61
N ALA A 61 4.14 -4.81 8.04
CA ALA A 61 4.97 -3.85 8.76
C ALA A 61 5.25 -2.61 7.92
N VAL A 62 5.56 -2.78 6.64
CA VAL A 62 5.81 -1.66 5.73
C VAL A 62 4.54 -0.83 5.49
N VAL A 63 3.40 -1.50 5.30
CA VAL A 63 2.12 -0.79 5.09
C VAL A 63 1.74 0.05 6.30
N VAL A 64 1.87 -0.52 7.50
CA VAL A 64 1.57 0.21 8.74
C VAL A 64 2.50 1.42 8.90
N ALA A 65 3.79 1.25 8.67
CA ALA A 65 4.75 2.34 8.76
C ALA A 65 4.49 3.42 7.70
N ALA A 66 4.16 3.02 6.49
CA ALA A 66 3.85 3.95 5.41
C ALA A 66 2.58 4.76 5.71
N ALA A 67 1.56 4.12 6.25
CA ALA A 67 0.32 4.81 6.64
C ALA A 67 0.60 5.82 7.75
N ALA A 68 1.38 5.45 8.75
CA ALA A 68 1.74 6.36 9.85
C ALA A 68 2.54 7.57 9.35
N ALA A 69 3.40 7.38 8.33
CA ALA A 69 4.26 8.44 7.84
C ALA A 69 3.57 9.37 6.82
N HIS A 70 2.64 8.86 6.03
CA HIS A 70 2.10 9.55 4.86
C HIS A 70 0.58 9.74 4.88
N LEU A 71 -0.10 9.10 5.78
CA LEU A 71 -1.54 9.22 5.95
C LEU A 71 -1.87 9.63 7.39
#